data_0e13c93d2308cef8c5e4618d1dfc91ee
#
_entry.id   0e13c93d2308cef8c5e4618d1dfc91ee
#
_cell.length_a   1.000
_cell.length_b   1.000
_cell.length_c   1.000
_cell.angle_alpha   90.00
_cell.angle_beta   90.00
_cell.angle_gamma   90.00
#
_symmetry.space_group_name_H-M   'P 1'
#
loop_
_entity.id
_entity.type
_entity.pdbx_description
1 polymer ?
#
loop_
_entity_poly.entity_id
_entity_poly.type
_entity_poly.pdbx_seq_one_letter_code
_entity_poly.pdbx_strand_id
1 'polypeptide(L)'
;MGLFAISHHTIDWNGGNSSMQSFSLDCPVVTLPTAFMRGRHTVSMLDVLELPELIAKDVDDYVAISCRLLSDQSFYQQMRSLISERKARLFQDKSVAQAFQVAVESICRKKQEVGQKPSGIRPLPLSTINPRIGIAGTDQAMAA
;
A
#
# COMPACT_ATOMS: atom_id res chain seq x y z
N MET A 1 -1.03 -25.52 22.99
CA MET A 1 -0.72 -24.12 22.79
C MET A 1 -0.58 -23.90 21.29
N GLY A 2 -1.50 -23.20 20.66
CA GLY A 2 -1.43 -22.93 19.22
C GLY A 2 -0.41 -21.83 18.93
N LEU A 3 0.35 -21.96 17.84
CA LEU A 3 1.24 -20.91 17.36
C LEU A 3 0.37 -19.79 16.75
N PHE A 4 0.42 -18.59 17.32
CA PHE A 4 -0.26 -17.43 16.79
C PHE A 4 0.70 -16.67 15.89
N ALA A 5 0.34 -16.50 14.61
CA ALA A 5 1.07 -15.66 13.70
C ALA A 5 0.30 -14.33 13.54
N ILE A 6 0.91 -13.24 13.95
CA ILE A 6 0.38 -11.88 13.81
C ILE A 6 1.45 -11.04 13.12
N SER A 7 1.06 -10.24 12.15
CA SER A 7 1.96 -9.30 11.49
C SER A 7 1.74 -7.89 12.06
N HIS A 8 2.83 -7.23 12.39
CA HIS A 8 2.85 -5.86 12.89
C HIS A 8 3.62 -4.96 11.93
N HIS A 9 3.11 -3.77 11.73
CA HIS A 9 3.81 -2.75 10.93
C HIS A 9 4.43 -1.69 11.83
N THR A 10 5.58 -1.18 11.40
CA THR A 10 6.19 -0.01 12.02
C THR A 10 5.30 1.21 11.82
N ILE A 11 5.26 2.07 12.83
CA ILE A 11 4.59 3.37 12.75
C ILE A 11 5.23 4.17 11.60
N ASP A 12 4.42 4.86 10.79
CA ASP A 12 4.80 5.64 9.62
C ASP A 12 5.23 4.86 8.35
N TRP A 13 5.43 3.55 8.42
CA TRP A 13 5.78 2.76 7.25
C TRP A 13 5.08 1.40 7.25
N ASN A 14 3.96 1.32 6.57
CA ASN A 14 3.21 0.07 6.45
C ASN A 14 3.77 -0.79 5.31
N GLY A 15 3.73 -2.10 5.52
CA GLY A 15 4.10 -3.06 4.48
C GLY A 15 3.09 -3.08 3.34
N GLY A 16 3.56 -2.97 2.09
CA GLY A 16 2.75 -3.29 0.92
C GLY A 16 2.73 -4.79 0.66
N ASN A 17 3.84 -5.32 0.13
CA ASN A 17 3.97 -6.75 -0.18
C ASN A 17 3.90 -7.65 1.06
N SER A 18 4.48 -7.23 2.19
CA SER A 18 4.44 -8.02 3.43
C SER A 18 3.01 -8.16 3.96
N SER A 19 2.17 -7.12 3.86
CA SER A 19 0.74 -7.22 4.22
C SER A 19 0.00 -8.19 3.31
N MET A 20 0.24 -8.11 1.99
CA MET A 20 -0.35 -9.03 1.04
C MET A 20 0.06 -10.49 1.33
N GLN A 21 1.34 -10.73 1.62
CA GLN A 21 1.83 -12.06 2.01
C GLN A 21 1.16 -12.56 3.29
N SER A 22 1.02 -11.70 4.30
CA SER A 22 0.33 -12.05 5.56
C SER A 22 -1.12 -12.44 5.28
N PHE A 23 -1.86 -11.64 4.52
CA PHE A 23 -3.25 -11.95 4.17
C PHE A 23 -3.38 -13.20 3.31
N SER A 24 -2.41 -13.50 2.44
CA SER A 24 -2.43 -14.76 1.66
C SER A 24 -2.36 -16.00 2.55
N LEU A 25 -1.70 -15.89 3.71
CA LEU A 25 -1.53 -16.93 4.72
C LEU A 25 -2.59 -16.86 5.85
N ASP A 26 -3.65 -16.08 5.67
CA ASP A 26 -4.70 -15.85 6.66
C ASP A 26 -4.17 -15.26 7.98
N CYS A 27 -3.06 -14.53 7.92
CA CYS A 27 -2.43 -13.94 9.08
C CYS A 27 -3.02 -12.54 9.35
N PRO A 28 -3.58 -12.26 10.54
CA PRO A 28 -4.05 -10.92 10.91
C PRO A 28 -2.90 -9.91 10.92
N VAL A 29 -3.17 -8.73 10.40
CA VAL A 29 -2.24 -7.61 10.34
C VAL A 29 -2.83 -6.43 11.08
N VAL A 30 -2.18 -5.97 12.15
CA VAL A 30 -2.58 -4.75 12.87
C VAL A 30 -1.86 -3.56 12.26
N THR A 31 -2.58 -2.47 12.02
CA THR A 31 -2.02 -1.26 11.43
C THR A 31 -2.49 0.00 12.15
N LEU A 32 -1.60 0.98 12.24
CA LEU A 32 -1.91 2.34 12.70
C LEU A 32 -1.74 3.29 11.50
N PRO A 33 -2.83 3.89 10.98
CA PRO A 33 -2.76 4.80 9.84
C PRO A 33 -2.02 6.09 10.19
N THR A 34 -1.28 6.63 9.21
CA THR A 34 -0.64 7.93 9.32
C THR A 34 -1.05 8.85 8.17
N ALA A 35 -0.61 10.10 8.20
CA ALA A 35 -0.97 11.10 7.19
C ALA A 35 -0.45 10.76 5.79
N PHE A 36 0.68 10.03 5.70
CA PHE A 36 1.32 9.72 4.43
C PHE A 36 0.81 8.41 3.81
N MET A 37 0.83 8.33 2.49
CA MET A 37 0.41 7.15 1.73
C MET A 37 1.13 5.87 2.18
N ARG A 38 2.44 5.96 2.45
CA ARG A 38 3.25 4.83 2.93
C ARG A 38 2.76 4.22 4.26
N GLY A 39 2.04 4.99 5.07
CA GLY A 39 1.42 4.54 6.31
C GLY A 39 -0.06 4.13 6.16
N ARG A 40 -0.58 4.02 4.92
CA ARG A 40 -2.00 3.74 4.66
C ARG A 40 -2.27 2.55 3.75
N HIS A 41 -1.23 1.90 3.21
CA HIS A 41 -1.42 0.76 2.30
C HIS A 41 -2.22 -0.37 2.95
N THR A 42 -1.86 -0.77 4.17
CA THR A 42 -2.55 -1.85 4.88
C THR A 42 -3.97 -1.46 5.28
N VAL A 43 -4.22 -0.19 5.60
CA VAL A 43 -5.58 0.31 5.88
C VAL A 43 -6.48 0.06 4.67
N SER A 44 -6.04 0.47 3.47
CA SER A 44 -6.84 0.24 2.25
C SER A 44 -7.11 -1.25 1.98
N MET A 45 -6.17 -2.13 2.32
CA MET A 45 -6.38 -3.58 2.21
C MET A 45 -7.41 -4.07 3.23
N LEU A 46 -7.35 -3.59 4.48
CA LEU A 46 -8.30 -3.94 5.52
C LEU A 46 -9.70 -3.39 5.23
N ASP A 47 -9.80 -2.21 4.61
CA ASP A 47 -11.08 -1.66 4.14
C ASP A 47 -11.72 -2.57 3.07
N VAL A 48 -10.94 -3.06 2.11
CA VAL A 48 -11.41 -4.03 1.10
C VAL A 48 -11.85 -5.34 1.74
N LEU A 49 -11.14 -5.78 2.79
CA LEU A 49 -11.49 -6.96 3.57
C LEU A 49 -12.64 -6.72 4.54
N GLU A 50 -13.07 -5.47 4.75
CA GLU A 50 -14.09 -5.08 5.74
C GLU A 50 -13.71 -5.55 7.16
N LEU A 51 -12.48 -5.23 7.58
CA LEU A 51 -11.90 -5.60 8.87
C LEU A 51 -11.40 -4.37 9.64
N PRO A 52 -12.28 -3.42 10.00
CA PRO A 52 -11.90 -2.22 10.73
C PRO A 52 -11.36 -2.52 12.14
N GLU A 53 -11.65 -3.70 12.70
CA GLU A 53 -11.20 -4.11 14.02
C GLU A 53 -9.67 -4.26 14.13
N LEU A 54 -8.97 -4.32 12.99
CA LEU A 54 -7.51 -4.43 12.91
C LEU A 54 -6.84 -3.07 12.60
N ILE A 55 -7.63 -1.99 12.51
CA ILE A 55 -7.15 -0.63 12.24
C ILE A 55 -7.18 0.16 13.55
N ALA A 56 -5.99 0.42 14.10
CA ALA A 56 -5.85 1.18 15.33
C ALA A 56 -6.07 2.68 15.12
N LYS A 57 -6.63 3.35 16.12
CA LYS A 57 -6.86 4.80 16.15
C LYS A 57 -5.65 5.58 16.65
N ASP A 58 -4.93 4.99 17.59
CA ASP A 58 -3.74 5.53 18.22
C ASP A 58 -2.81 4.39 18.67
N VAL A 59 -1.70 4.73 19.32
CA VAL A 59 -0.69 3.76 19.77
C VAL A 59 -1.23 2.83 20.86
N ASP A 60 -2.06 3.35 21.77
CA ASP A 60 -2.63 2.56 22.85
C ASP A 60 -3.62 1.54 22.32
N ASP A 61 -4.44 1.93 21.35
CA ASP A 61 -5.37 1.05 20.64
C ASP A 61 -4.62 -0.01 19.81
N TYR A 62 -3.50 0.38 19.18
CA TYR A 62 -2.63 -0.55 18.46
C TYR A 62 -2.11 -1.67 19.38
N VAL A 63 -1.64 -1.30 20.57
CA VAL A 63 -1.19 -2.26 21.58
C VAL A 63 -2.35 -3.11 22.09
N ALA A 64 -3.50 -2.49 22.35
CA ALA A 64 -4.69 -3.19 22.84
C ALA A 64 -5.19 -4.25 21.83
N ILE A 65 -5.30 -3.90 20.54
CA ILE A 65 -5.68 -4.85 19.48
C ILE A 65 -4.66 -5.99 19.39
N SER A 66 -3.38 -5.68 19.44
CA SER A 66 -2.29 -6.66 19.38
C SER A 66 -2.33 -7.63 20.56
N CYS A 67 -2.51 -7.11 21.78
CA CYS A 67 -2.68 -7.94 22.98
C CYS A 67 -3.94 -8.80 22.91
N ARG A 68 -5.04 -8.26 22.41
CA ARG A 68 -6.28 -9.02 22.23
C ARG A 68 -6.12 -10.18 21.26
N LEU A 69 -5.45 -9.99 20.13
CA LEU A 69 -5.15 -11.06 19.18
C LEU A 69 -4.30 -12.17 19.80
N LEU A 70 -3.44 -11.84 20.77
CA LEU A 70 -2.58 -12.82 21.45
C LEU A 70 -3.29 -13.55 22.61
N SER A 71 -4.18 -12.87 23.31
CA SER A 71 -4.84 -13.39 24.53
C SER A 71 -6.22 -14.01 24.27
N ASP A 72 -6.95 -13.53 23.26
CA ASP A 72 -8.30 -13.98 22.91
C ASP A 72 -8.24 -14.87 21.66
N GLN A 73 -8.22 -16.18 21.89
CA GLN A 73 -8.18 -17.15 20.79
C GLN A 73 -9.40 -17.10 19.91
N SER A 74 -10.57 -16.79 20.46
CA SER A 74 -11.80 -16.70 19.66
C SER A 74 -11.78 -15.52 18.70
N PHE A 75 -11.32 -14.36 19.15
CA PHE A 75 -11.12 -13.19 18.32
C PHE A 75 -10.07 -13.43 17.23
N TYR A 76 -8.94 -14.06 17.57
CA TYR A 76 -7.92 -14.43 16.60
C TYR A 76 -8.45 -15.35 15.50
N GLN A 77 -9.18 -16.40 15.85
CA GLN A 77 -9.77 -17.34 14.88
C GLN A 77 -10.84 -16.68 14.03
N GLN A 78 -11.62 -15.77 14.61
CA GLN A 78 -12.61 -14.99 13.89
C GLN A 78 -11.94 -14.12 12.81
N MET A 79 -10.89 -13.38 13.16
CA MET A 79 -10.17 -12.55 12.19
C MET A 79 -9.54 -13.40 11.07
N ARG A 80 -8.92 -14.52 11.42
CA ARG A 80 -8.39 -15.45 10.42
C ARG A 80 -9.45 -15.99 9.46
N SER A 81 -10.59 -16.42 9.97
CA SER A 81 -11.70 -16.91 9.15
C SER A 81 -12.19 -15.84 8.18
N LEU A 82 -12.39 -14.61 8.66
CA LEU A 82 -12.84 -13.50 7.83
C LEU A 82 -11.81 -13.13 6.74
N ILE A 83 -10.51 -13.15 7.08
CA ILE A 83 -9.45 -12.95 6.09
C ILE A 83 -9.50 -14.06 5.03
N SER A 84 -9.57 -15.33 5.45
CA SER A 84 -9.61 -16.48 4.55
C SER A 84 -10.80 -16.41 3.59
N GLU A 85 -11.97 -16.01 4.09
CA GLU A 85 -13.19 -15.86 3.30
C GLU A 85 -13.09 -14.70 2.29
N ARG A 86 -12.48 -13.57 2.71
CA ARG A 86 -12.55 -12.31 1.95
C ARG A 86 -11.29 -11.99 1.16
N LYS A 87 -10.17 -12.70 1.38
CA LYS A 87 -8.89 -12.41 0.70
C LYS A 87 -8.96 -12.46 -0.83
N ALA A 88 -9.89 -13.22 -1.41
CA ALA A 88 -10.12 -13.23 -2.85
C ALA A 88 -10.42 -11.83 -3.41
N ARG A 89 -11.02 -10.94 -2.62
CA ARG A 89 -11.29 -9.54 -3.01
C ARG A 89 -9.98 -8.75 -3.28
N LEU A 90 -8.90 -9.09 -2.59
CA LEU A 90 -7.58 -8.47 -2.79
C LEU A 90 -6.82 -9.08 -3.98
N PHE A 91 -6.91 -10.41 -4.15
CA PHE A 91 -6.06 -11.13 -5.10
C PHE A 91 -6.72 -11.41 -6.43
N GLN A 92 -8.06 -11.34 -6.52
CA GLN A 92 -8.80 -11.70 -7.71
C GLN A 92 -9.59 -10.53 -8.33
N ASP A 93 -9.33 -9.32 -7.89
CA ASP A 93 -9.96 -8.13 -8.46
C ASP A 93 -9.40 -7.85 -9.85
N LYS A 94 -10.21 -8.15 -10.87
CA LYS A 94 -9.90 -7.90 -12.28
C LYS A 94 -10.33 -6.50 -12.73
N SER A 95 -11.04 -5.75 -11.91
CA SER A 95 -11.60 -4.45 -12.29
C SER A 95 -10.52 -3.44 -12.65
N VAL A 96 -9.41 -3.43 -11.91
CA VAL A 96 -8.26 -2.54 -12.16
C VAL A 96 -7.61 -2.87 -13.51
N ALA A 97 -7.40 -4.16 -13.82
CA ALA A 97 -6.84 -4.57 -15.10
C ALA A 97 -7.76 -4.22 -16.26
N GLN A 98 -9.07 -4.40 -16.10
CA GLN A 98 -10.06 -4.03 -17.11
C GLN A 98 -10.12 -2.51 -17.32
N ALA A 99 -10.13 -1.72 -16.25
CA ALA A 99 -10.10 -0.27 -16.33
C ALA A 99 -8.83 0.24 -17.03
N PHE A 100 -7.68 -0.35 -16.74
CA PHE A 100 -6.41 -0.05 -17.40
C PHE A 100 -6.48 -0.39 -18.89
N GLN A 101 -6.99 -1.56 -19.26
CA GLN A 101 -7.16 -1.96 -20.66
C GLN A 101 -8.03 -0.96 -21.42
N VAL A 102 -9.19 -0.60 -20.87
CA VAL A 102 -10.10 0.39 -21.48
C VAL A 102 -9.41 1.74 -21.65
N ALA A 103 -8.65 2.19 -20.66
CA ALA A 103 -7.91 3.44 -20.74
C ALA A 103 -6.86 3.41 -21.87
N VAL A 104 -6.07 2.34 -21.98
CA VAL A 104 -5.06 2.17 -23.02
C VAL A 104 -5.72 2.13 -24.40
N GLU A 105 -6.79 1.34 -24.58
CA GLU A 105 -7.53 1.25 -25.84
C GLU A 105 -8.10 2.61 -26.26
N SER A 106 -8.61 3.40 -25.32
CA SER A 106 -9.14 4.74 -25.59
C SER A 106 -8.06 5.71 -26.08
N ILE A 107 -6.86 5.64 -25.49
CA ILE A 107 -5.71 6.46 -25.91
C ILE A 107 -5.24 6.06 -27.31
N CYS A 108 -5.14 4.76 -27.58
CA CYS A 108 -4.75 4.25 -28.88
C CYS A 108 -5.76 4.66 -29.97
N ARG A 109 -7.06 4.57 -29.68
CA ARG A 109 -8.12 4.99 -30.62
C ARG A 109 -8.06 6.48 -30.92
N LYS A 110 -7.94 7.33 -29.90
CA LYS A 110 -7.77 8.79 -30.08
C LYS A 110 -6.56 9.12 -30.95
N LYS A 111 -5.44 8.40 -30.77
CA LYS A 111 -4.24 8.61 -31.58
C LYS A 111 -4.44 8.22 -33.04
N GLN A 112 -5.27 7.23 -33.35
CA GLN A 112 -5.62 6.83 -34.71
C GLN A 112 -6.58 7.83 -35.39
N GLU A 113 -7.55 8.38 -34.63
CA GLU A 113 -8.50 9.37 -35.13
C GLU A 113 -7.83 10.73 -35.41
N VAL A 114 -6.83 11.11 -34.65
CA VAL A 114 -6.10 12.38 -34.82
C VAL A 114 -5.07 12.30 -35.95
N GLY A 115 -5.00 11.26 -36.79
CA GLY A 115 -4.27 11.12 -38.08
C GLY A 115 -3.12 12.08 -38.45
N GLN A 116 -2.74 12.97 -37.54
CA GLN A 116 -1.59 13.85 -37.62
C GLN A 116 -0.43 13.27 -36.80
N LYS A 117 0.61 12.89 -37.52
CA LYS A 117 1.97 12.78 -36.99
C LYS A 117 2.18 13.93 -36.00
N PRO A 118 2.47 13.69 -34.74
CA PRO A 118 2.85 14.77 -33.85
C PRO A 118 4.13 15.35 -34.43
N SER A 119 4.01 16.52 -35.04
CA SER A 119 5.15 17.32 -35.44
C SER A 119 6.00 17.57 -34.20
N GLY A 120 7.09 16.77 -34.09
CA GLY A 120 8.21 17.06 -33.23
C GLY A 120 7.85 17.39 -31.78
N ILE A 121 7.87 16.37 -30.91
CA ILE A 121 8.38 16.62 -29.57
C ILE A 121 9.80 17.09 -29.79
N ARG A 122 10.02 18.41 -29.85
CA ARG A 122 11.36 18.97 -29.71
C ARG A 122 11.87 18.52 -28.35
N PRO A 123 12.93 17.72 -28.28
CA PRO A 123 13.59 17.49 -27.01
C PRO A 123 13.92 18.85 -26.44
N LEU A 124 13.46 19.14 -25.23
CA LEU A 124 13.85 20.34 -24.51
C LEU A 124 15.38 20.36 -24.45
N PRO A 125 16.04 21.44 -24.91
CA PRO A 125 17.49 21.50 -24.83
C PRO A 125 17.89 21.34 -23.35
N LEU A 126 18.89 20.50 -23.11
CA LEU A 126 19.42 20.23 -21.76
C LEU A 126 19.83 21.50 -20.99
N SER A 127 19.98 22.62 -21.67
CA SER A 127 20.23 23.94 -21.09
C SER A 127 18.99 24.52 -20.32
N THR A 128 17.82 23.94 -20.47
CA THR A 128 16.61 24.41 -19.76
C THR A 128 16.38 23.68 -18.44
N ILE A 129 17.20 22.66 -18.14
CA ILE A 129 17.20 22.01 -16.83
C ILE A 129 17.95 22.93 -15.88
N ASN A 130 17.20 23.60 -15.02
CA ASN A 130 17.76 24.50 -14.01
C ASN A 130 18.81 23.76 -13.15
N PRO A 131 20.12 24.15 -13.20
CA PRO A 131 21.15 23.48 -12.41
C PRO A 131 21.05 23.75 -10.89
N ARG A 132 19.96 24.38 -10.42
CA ARG A 132 19.77 24.72 -9.01
C ARG A 132 18.98 23.69 -8.20
N ILE A 133 18.75 22.47 -8.70
CA ILE A 133 18.44 21.35 -7.83
C ILE A 133 19.77 20.72 -7.41
N GLY A 134 20.59 21.53 -6.76
CA GLY A 134 21.73 21.07 -6.02
C GLY A 134 21.22 20.28 -4.83
N ILE A 135 21.63 19.03 -4.74
CA ILE A 135 21.60 18.25 -3.50
C ILE A 135 22.47 19.06 -2.52
N ALA A 136 21.81 19.83 -1.65
CA ALA A 136 22.51 20.58 -0.60
C ALA A 136 23.07 19.56 0.40
N GLY A 137 24.40 19.48 0.43
CA GLY A 137 25.16 19.32 1.64
C GLY A 137 25.24 17.95 2.26
N THR A 138 26.27 17.21 1.86
CA THR A 138 27.02 16.37 2.80
C THR A 138 28.49 16.71 2.66
N ASP A 139 28.88 17.83 3.26
CA ASP A 139 30.28 18.10 3.58
C ASP A 139 30.35 19.14 4.69
N GLN A 140 30.27 18.67 5.93
CA GLN A 140 30.84 19.31 7.13
C GLN A 140 30.58 18.47 8.38
N ALA A 141 31.32 17.39 8.55
CA ALA A 141 31.57 16.82 9.88
C ALA A 141 32.72 15.80 9.82
N MET A 142 33.93 16.27 9.43
CA MET A 142 35.17 15.55 9.78
C MET A 142 36.34 16.53 9.78
N ALA A 143 36.38 17.37 10.82
CA ALA A 143 37.62 18.01 11.31
C ALA A 143 37.32 18.78 12.61
N ALA A 144 37.38 18.09 13.74
CA ALA A 144 37.87 18.60 15.03
C ALA A 144 37.79 17.46 16.06
#